data_8d7ddbc203e914b4b1bd95a58fb3a89c
#
_entry.id   8d7ddbc203e914b4b1bd95a58fb3a89c
#
_cell.length_a   1.000
_cell.length_b   1.000
_cell.length_c   1.000
_cell.angle_alpha   90.00
_cell.angle_beta   90.00
_cell.angle_gamma   90.00
#
_symmetry.space_group_name_H-M   'P 1'
#
loop_
_entity.id
_entity.type
_entity.pdbx_description
1 polymer ?
#
loop_
_entity_poly.entity_id
_entity_poly.type
_entity_poly.pdbx_seq_one_letter_code
_entity_poly.pdbx_strand_id
1 'polypeptide(L)'
;MAHMIMMRKILIEKMGAVLFYQPGLLYGGSIEHDCNLQRSIGYYLEALLMLAPFMKNPLKATLRGITNDPTDPTVDRLKSTVLPLMKKFGIEGEGFDLKVMKRGMAPGGGGEVVFTCPVRKTIRPVQLTDSGKIKRIRGVAYSVRVSPQMGNRIVESARGVLNQFIPDIYIHTDHMKGANSGKSPGFGLTLVAETLEGCFLSAEMSSTPQGQGDPVLPEDLGRNCAKLLLEEVYRGGCVDSSNQSLALLLMTLGQQDVSKLLLGPLSPYTIEFLRHIRDFFQIMFKIEVRKPLEDERKGGDKVLMTCVGVGYSNLNKSLK
;
A
#
# COMPACT_ATOMS: atom_id res chain seq x y z
N MET A 1 11.85 -7.16 -14.65
CA MET A 1 10.55 -7.58 -14.09
C MET A 1 9.46 -7.65 -15.15
N ALA A 2 9.20 -6.59 -15.88
CA ALA A 2 8.17 -6.58 -16.91
C ALA A 2 8.31 -7.71 -17.93
N HIS A 3 9.51 -8.02 -18.44
CA HIS A 3 9.77 -9.17 -19.34
C HIS A 3 9.44 -10.54 -18.74
N MET A 4 9.54 -10.70 -17.43
CA MET A 4 9.28 -11.98 -16.77
C MET A 4 7.79 -12.23 -16.51
N ILE A 5 6.98 -11.18 -16.43
CA ILE A 5 5.59 -11.27 -15.99
C ILE A 5 4.61 -11.08 -17.14
N MET A 6 4.90 -10.21 -18.13
CA MET A 6 3.85 -9.62 -18.93
C MET A 6 4.13 -9.34 -20.39
N MET A 7 5.38 -9.41 -20.91
CA MET A 7 5.66 -8.64 -22.12
C MET A 7 6.17 -9.39 -23.32
N ARG A 8 5.63 -8.99 -24.50
CA ARG A 8 6.33 -9.19 -25.76
C ARG A 8 7.32 -8.06 -26.06
N LYS A 9 6.94 -6.78 -25.86
CA LYS A 9 7.83 -5.65 -26.19
C LYS A 9 7.42 -4.33 -25.50
N ILE A 10 8.39 -3.63 -24.91
CA ILE A 10 8.30 -2.21 -24.59
C ILE A 10 9.42 -1.48 -25.31
N LEU A 11 9.10 -0.41 -26.00
CA LEU A 11 10.06 0.52 -26.58
C LEU A 11 9.72 1.91 -26.05
N ILE A 12 10.73 2.58 -25.51
CA ILE A 12 10.66 3.98 -25.10
C ILE A 12 11.60 4.74 -26.03
N GLU A 13 11.10 5.75 -26.72
CA GLU A 13 11.95 6.61 -27.51
C GLU A 13 12.97 7.37 -26.65
N LYS A 14 14.11 7.75 -27.26
CA LYS A 14 15.24 8.37 -26.56
C LYS A 14 14.87 9.62 -25.73
N MET A 15 13.79 10.31 -26.08
CA MET A 15 13.27 11.48 -25.37
C MET A 15 12.20 11.14 -24.30
N GLY A 16 11.80 9.88 -24.18
CA GLY A 16 10.75 9.47 -23.24
C GLY A 16 9.33 9.95 -23.58
N ALA A 17 9.14 10.55 -24.75
CA ALA A 17 7.86 11.14 -25.16
C ALA A 17 6.89 10.13 -25.79
N VAL A 18 7.40 9.00 -26.27
CA VAL A 18 6.60 7.95 -26.91
C VAL A 18 6.89 6.61 -26.26
N LEU A 19 5.83 5.94 -25.82
CA LEU A 19 5.87 4.59 -25.30
C LEU A 19 5.15 3.63 -26.26
N PHE A 20 5.88 2.68 -26.85
CA PHE A 20 5.27 1.56 -27.54
C PHE A 20 5.14 0.38 -26.57
N TYR A 21 3.91 -0.09 -26.38
CA TYR A 21 3.59 -1.17 -25.47
C TYR A 21 2.84 -2.29 -26.20
N GLN A 22 3.43 -3.47 -26.25
CA GLN A 22 2.78 -4.67 -26.76
C GLN A 22 2.54 -5.64 -25.60
N PRO A 23 1.27 -5.79 -25.14
CA PRO A 23 0.95 -6.68 -24.02
C PRO A 23 1.23 -8.13 -24.36
N GLY A 24 1.61 -8.89 -23.32
CA GLY A 24 1.71 -10.35 -23.33
C GLY A 24 0.73 -10.98 -22.36
N LEU A 25 0.82 -12.30 -22.20
CA LEU A 25 0.05 -13.03 -21.20
C LEU A 25 0.71 -12.93 -19.82
N LEU A 26 -0.13 -12.78 -18.78
CA LEU A 26 0.31 -12.81 -17.40
C LEU A 26 0.45 -14.26 -16.92
N TYR A 27 1.66 -14.78 -16.90
CA TYR A 27 1.86 -16.20 -16.56
C TYR A 27 1.85 -16.47 -15.06
N GLY A 28 2.47 -15.63 -14.23
CA GLY A 28 2.67 -15.91 -12.80
C GLY A 28 3.73 -16.99 -12.56
N GLY A 29 3.58 -17.73 -11.45
CA GLY A 29 4.56 -18.73 -11.02
C GLY A 29 5.60 -18.16 -10.06
N SER A 30 6.75 -18.84 -9.94
CA SER A 30 7.85 -18.38 -9.07
C SER A 30 8.79 -17.48 -9.84
N ILE A 31 9.02 -16.28 -9.35
CA ILE A 31 9.93 -15.29 -9.93
C ILE A 31 10.87 -14.74 -8.86
N GLU A 32 12.10 -14.45 -9.26
CA GLU A 32 13.09 -13.73 -8.47
C GLU A 32 13.53 -12.48 -9.22
N HIS A 33 13.65 -11.36 -8.52
CA HIS A 33 14.05 -10.11 -9.15
C HIS A 33 14.88 -9.25 -8.19
N ASP A 34 16.04 -8.81 -8.64
CA ASP A 34 16.86 -7.82 -7.98
C ASP A 34 16.42 -6.43 -8.44
N CYS A 35 15.77 -5.69 -7.52
CA CYS A 35 15.24 -4.36 -7.78
C CYS A 35 16.36 -3.33 -7.90
N ASN A 36 16.19 -2.36 -8.80
CA ASN A 36 17.13 -1.25 -8.92
C ASN A 36 17.07 -0.40 -7.63
N LEU A 37 18.24 -0.05 -7.09
CA LEU A 37 18.38 0.70 -5.84
C LEU A 37 17.96 2.18 -5.92
N GLN A 38 17.58 2.68 -7.08
CA GLN A 38 16.95 4.00 -7.23
C GLN A 38 15.49 4.04 -6.77
N ARG A 39 14.84 2.87 -6.67
CA ARG A 39 13.47 2.72 -6.19
C ARG A 39 13.37 1.58 -5.17
N SER A 40 12.46 1.70 -4.22
CA SER A 40 12.26 0.62 -3.24
C SER A 40 11.46 -0.55 -3.83
N ILE A 41 11.45 -1.67 -3.10
CA ILE A 41 10.63 -2.84 -3.44
C ILE A 41 9.15 -2.47 -3.51
N GLY A 42 8.70 -1.48 -2.72
CA GLY A 42 7.32 -0.99 -2.74
C GLY A 42 6.85 -0.54 -4.11
N TYR A 43 7.68 0.19 -4.84
CA TYR A 43 7.39 0.60 -6.22
C TYR A 43 7.08 -0.57 -7.15
N TYR A 44 7.82 -1.67 -7.02
CA TYR A 44 7.57 -2.88 -7.81
C TYR A 44 6.34 -3.64 -7.34
N LEU A 45 6.12 -3.65 -6.02
CA LEU A 45 4.96 -4.31 -5.41
C LEU A 45 3.64 -3.65 -5.80
N GLU A 46 3.58 -2.33 -5.97
CA GLU A 46 2.35 -1.65 -6.41
C GLU A 46 1.82 -2.25 -7.73
N ALA A 47 2.70 -2.41 -8.73
CA ALA A 47 2.32 -3.04 -9.99
C ALA A 47 1.93 -4.53 -9.81
N LEU A 48 2.69 -5.27 -9.01
CA LEU A 48 2.41 -6.69 -8.76
C LEU A 48 1.09 -6.91 -8.02
N LEU A 49 0.76 -6.08 -7.04
CA LEU A 49 -0.51 -6.15 -6.30
C LEU A 49 -1.72 -5.99 -7.23
N MET A 50 -1.62 -5.10 -8.22
CA MET A 50 -2.68 -4.89 -9.19
C MET A 50 -2.81 -6.05 -10.21
N LEU A 51 -1.70 -6.67 -10.61
CA LEU A 51 -1.67 -7.64 -11.71
C LEU A 51 -1.74 -9.10 -11.25
N ALA A 52 -1.19 -9.42 -10.07
CA ALA A 52 -1.05 -10.80 -9.61
C ALA A 52 -2.37 -11.59 -9.52
N PRO A 53 -3.50 -11.00 -9.09
CA PRO A 53 -4.76 -11.73 -9.05
C PRO A 53 -5.24 -12.25 -10.41
N PHE A 54 -4.79 -11.62 -11.50
CA PHE A 54 -5.24 -11.92 -12.88
C PHE A 54 -4.25 -12.75 -13.69
N MET A 55 -3.24 -13.31 -13.04
CA MET A 55 -2.26 -14.19 -13.70
C MET A 55 -2.87 -15.57 -13.98
N LYS A 56 -2.20 -16.35 -14.85
CA LYS A 56 -2.56 -17.72 -15.16
C LYS A 56 -2.34 -18.66 -13.98
N ASN A 57 -1.17 -18.52 -13.33
CA ASN A 57 -0.76 -19.32 -12.18
C ASN A 57 -0.58 -18.41 -10.94
N PRO A 58 -0.74 -18.93 -9.72
CA PRO A 58 -0.41 -18.19 -8.51
C PRO A 58 1.00 -17.62 -8.56
N LEU A 59 1.14 -16.37 -8.11
CA LEU A 59 2.45 -15.70 -8.08
C LEU A 59 3.17 -15.98 -6.76
N LYS A 60 4.46 -16.29 -6.85
CA LYS A 60 5.43 -16.21 -5.74
C LYS A 60 6.61 -15.37 -6.21
N ALA A 61 6.67 -14.12 -5.79
CA ALA A 61 7.71 -13.18 -6.17
C ALA A 61 8.69 -12.96 -5.00
N THR A 62 9.98 -13.27 -5.22
CA THR A 62 11.06 -12.91 -4.31
C THR A 62 11.74 -11.67 -4.85
N LEU A 63 11.61 -10.55 -4.15
CA LEU A 63 12.16 -9.25 -4.53
C LEU A 63 13.31 -8.87 -3.60
N ARG A 64 14.45 -8.47 -4.16
CA ARG A 64 15.61 -8.02 -3.39
C ARG A 64 15.91 -6.56 -3.68
N GLY A 65 16.21 -5.78 -2.62
CA GLY A 65 16.48 -4.35 -2.78
C GLY A 65 16.29 -3.54 -1.50
N ILE A 66 15.75 -2.34 -1.66
CA ILE A 66 15.40 -1.44 -0.54
C ILE A 66 13.96 -1.77 -0.12
N THR A 67 13.75 -2.07 1.18
CA THR A 67 12.40 -2.38 1.71
C THR A 67 11.65 -1.15 2.18
N ASN A 68 12.37 -0.16 2.67
CA ASN A 68 11.82 1.04 3.29
C ASN A 68 12.67 2.25 2.90
N ASP A 69 12.02 3.25 2.35
CA ASP A 69 12.60 4.57 2.04
C ASP A 69 11.53 5.67 2.18
N PRO A 70 11.90 6.95 2.09
CA PRO A 70 10.92 8.05 2.22
C PRO A 70 10.13 8.33 0.93
N THR A 71 10.44 7.69 -0.18
CA THR A 71 9.88 8.02 -1.51
C THR A 71 8.75 7.08 -1.92
N ASP A 72 8.97 5.78 -1.76
CA ASP A 72 8.05 4.74 -2.19
C ASP A 72 7.30 4.12 -1.00
N PRO A 73 6.11 3.52 -1.20
CA PRO A 73 5.40 2.83 -0.13
C PRO A 73 6.25 1.75 0.52
N THR A 74 6.29 1.70 1.84
CA THR A 74 7.04 0.66 2.54
C THR A 74 6.33 -0.70 2.45
N VAL A 75 7.10 -1.77 2.52
CA VAL A 75 6.55 -3.15 2.53
C VAL A 75 5.66 -3.40 3.74
N ASP A 76 5.93 -2.75 4.88
CA ASP A 76 5.12 -2.86 6.09
C ASP A 76 3.73 -2.26 5.90
N ARG A 77 3.65 -1.09 5.27
CA ARG A 77 2.39 -0.43 4.92
C ARG A 77 1.59 -1.25 3.93
N LEU A 78 2.21 -1.70 2.82
CA LEU A 78 1.54 -2.52 1.82
C LEU A 78 0.97 -3.80 2.45
N LYS A 79 1.71 -4.45 3.35
CA LYS A 79 1.23 -5.61 4.09
C LYS A 79 0.03 -5.29 4.96
N SER A 80 0.08 -4.17 5.69
CA SER A 80 -0.88 -3.85 6.75
C SER A 80 -2.18 -3.22 6.23
N THR A 81 -2.17 -2.58 5.06
CA THR A 81 -3.33 -1.87 4.51
C THR A 81 -3.81 -2.43 3.19
N VAL A 82 -2.91 -2.70 2.24
CA VAL A 82 -3.28 -3.15 0.90
C VAL A 82 -3.80 -4.58 0.91
N LEU A 83 -3.13 -5.50 1.62
CA LEU A 83 -3.59 -6.89 1.66
C LEU A 83 -4.99 -7.02 2.30
N PRO A 84 -5.29 -6.39 3.45
CA PRO A 84 -6.64 -6.38 3.99
C PRO A 84 -7.68 -5.73 3.07
N LEU A 85 -7.32 -4.65 2.38
CA LEU A 85 -8.19 -4.01 1.39
C LEU A 85 -8.52 -4.98 0.25
N MET A 86 -7.53 -5.63 -0.33
CA MET A 86 -7.72 -6.60 -1.43
C MET A 86 -8.60 -7.78 -1.01
N LYS A 87 -8.51 -8.22 0.26
CA LYS A 87 -9.39 -9.26 0.81
C LYS A 87 -10.87 -8.87 0.77
N LYS A 88 -11.21 -7.60 1.01
CA LYS A 88 -12.59 -7.10 0.89
C LYS A 88 -13.15 -7.27 -0.52
N PHE A 89 -12.30 -7.20 -1.53
CA PHE A 89 -12.65 -7.44 -2.94
C PHE A 89 -12.63 -8.94 -3.34
N GLY A 90 -12.44 -9.85 -2.39
CA GLY A 90 -12.41 -11.29 -2.62
C GLY A 90 -11.07 -11.85 -3.07
N ILE A 91 -10.00 -11.05 -3.01
CA ILE A 91 -8.63 -11.50 -3.24
C ILE A 91 -8.09 -12.02 -1.90
N GLU A 92 -8.44 -13.26 -1.59
CA GLU A 92 -8.14 -13.92 -0.32
C GLU A 92 -7.80 -15.40 -0.54
N GLY A 93 -7.32 -16.09 0.49
CA GLY A 93 -7.09 -17.52 0.47
C GLY A 93 -5.67 -17.92 0.84
N GLU A 94 -5.44 -19.22 0.82
CA GLU A 94 -4.15 -19.78 1.16
C GLU A 94 -3.04 -19.22 0.28
N GLY A 95 -1.95 -18.78 0.91
CA GLY A 95 -0.79 -18.20 0.22
C GLY A 95 -0.95 -16.72 -0.17
N PHE A 96 -1.98 -15.98 0.26
CA PHE A 96 -2.01 -14.53 0.06
C PHE A 96 -1.29 -13.81 1.21
N ASP A 97 -0.01 -13.51 1.00
CA ASP A 97 0.84 -12.92 2.04
C ASP A 97 2.02 -12.11 1.46
N LEU A 98 2.54 -11.20 2.29
CA LEU A 98 3.74 -10.42 2.04
C LEU A 98 4.68 -10.56 3.24
N LYS A 99 5.81 -11.26 3.05
CA LYS A 99 6.79 -11.54 4.10
C LYS A 99 8.06 -10.76 3.90
N VAL A 100 8.49 -10.02 4.92
CA VAL A 100 9.81 -9.39 4.98
C VAL A 100 10.79 -10.42 5.53
N MET A 101 11.69 -10.91 4.69
CA MET A 101 12.73 -11.88 5.07
C MET A 101 13.97 -11.18 5.60
N LYS A 102 14.34 -10.06 4.96
CA LYS A 102 15.45 -9.19 5.36
C LYS A 102 15.08 -7.75 5.11
N ARG A 103 15.47 -6.85 6.00
CA ARG A 103 15.29 -5.42 5.79
C ARG A 103 16.51 -4.82 5.12
N GLY A 104 16.29 -3.95 4.15
CA GLY A 104 17.34 -3.17 3.47
C GLY A 104 16.92 -1.73 3.35
N MET A 105 17.80 -0.84 3.82
CA MET A 105 17.60 0.61 3.75
C MET A 105 18.36 1.22 2.58
N ALA A 106 17.90 2.38 2.12
CA ALA A 106 18.62 3.17 1.13
C ALA A 106 19.96 3.70 1.73
N PRO A 107 21.01 3.90 0.90
CA PRO A 107 21.10 3.62 -0.54
C PRO A 107 21.50 2.19 -0.90
N GLY A 108 22.06 1.42 0.03
CA GLY A 108 22.73 0.13 -0.26
C GLY A 108 21.78 -1.07 -0.41
N GLY A 109 20.52 -0.98 0.02
CA GLY A 109 19.56 -2.05 -0.08
C GLY A 109 19.96 -3.34 0.66
N GLY A 110 19.81 -4.49 0.02
CA GLY A 110 20.13 -5.81 0.56
C GLY A 110 18.99 -6.41 1.38
N GLY A 111 17.79 -5.84 1.29
CA GLY A 111 16.57 -6.44 1.81
C GLY A 111 16.02 -7.53 0.90
N GLU A 112 15.14 -8.36 1.43
CA GLU A 112 14.45 -9.43 0.71
C GLU A 112 13.02 -9.56 1.18
N VAL A 113 12.09 -9.61 0.23
CA VAL A 113 10.66 -9.72 0.47
C VAL A 113 10.09 -10.82 -0.41
N VAL A 114 9.19 -11.64 0.16
CA VAL A 114 8.45 -12.65 -0.58
C VAL A 114 6.99 -12.26 -0.63
N PHE A 115 6.48 -12.02 -1.83
CA PHE A 115 5.06 -11.76 -2.08
C PHE A 115 4.42 -12.98 -2.74
N THR A 116 3.31 -13.44 -2.19
CA THR A 116 2.53 -14.54 -2.75
C THR A 116 1.09 -14.09 -2.96
N CYS A 117 0.53 -14.42 -4.14
CA CYS A 117 -0.83 -14.05 -4.49
C CYS A 117 -1.54 -15.19 -5.25
N PRO A 118 -2.73 -15.60 -4.79
CA PRO A 118 -3.54 -16.57 -5.52
C PRO A 118 -4.22 -15.93 -6.74
N VAL A 119 -4.58 -16.74 -7.73
CA VAL A 119 -5.29 -16.29 -8.91
C VAL A 119 -6.78 -16.17 -8.62
N ARG A 120 -7.42 -15.13 -9.14
CA ARG A 120 -8.86 -14.90 -9.07
C ARG A 120 -9.49 -14.87 -10.47
N LYS A 121 -10.71 -15.38 -10.59
CA LYS A 121 -11.48 -15.29 -11.83
C LYS A 121 -12.17 -13.93 -11.95
N THR A 122 -12.78 -13.47 -10.88
CA THR A 122 -13.53 -12.22 -10.80
C THR A 122 -13.23 -11.49 -9.50
N ILE A 123 -13.48 -10.20 -9.47
CA ILE A 123 -13.39 -9.31 -8.30
C ILE A 123 -14.81 -9.08 -7.77
N ARG A 124 -15.00 -9.19 -6.46
CA ARG A 124 -16.30 -8.97 -5.82
C ARG A 124 -16.63 -7.48 -5.75
N PRO A 125 -17.88 -7.07 -5.93
CA PRO A 125 -18.33 -5.72 -5.62
C PRO A 125 -18.26 -5.47 -4.11
N VAL A 126 -18.12 -4.21 -3.70
CA VAL A 126 -17.98 -3.82 -2.29
C VAL A 126 -19.02 -2.77 -1.90
N GLN A 127 -19.43 -2.80 -0.61
CA GLN A 127 -20.32 -1.82 0.00
C GLN A 127 -19.62 -1.27 1.26
N LEU A 128 -18.63 -0.42 1.07
CA LEU A 128 -17.85 0.21 2.15
C LEU A 128 -18.33 1.66 2.34
N THR A 129 -19.46 1.83 2.99
CA THR A 129 -20.16 3.11 3.12
C THR A 129 -20.02 3.77 4.50
N ASP A 130 -19.50 3.04 5.47
CA ASP A 130 -19.17 3.55 6.81
C ASP A 130 -17.78 3.05 7.20
N SER A 131 -16.93 3.95 7.67
CA SER A 131 -15.61 3.60 8.19
C SER A 131 -15.65 3.12 9.64
N GLY A 132 -16.68 3.45 10.38
CA GLY A 132 -16.76 3.22 11.80
C GLY A 132 -15.79 4.12 12.61
N LYS A 133 -15.76 3.90 13.93
CA LYS A 133 -14.81 4.57 14.85
C LYS A 133 -13.48 3.83 14.87
N ILE A 134 -12.41 4.53 15.21
CA ILE A 134 -11.09 3.90 15.42
C ILE A 134 -11.18 2.96 16.63
N LYS A 135 -10.78 1.71 16.39
CA LYS A 135 -10.77 0.66 17.40
C LYS A 135 -9.43 0.59 18.11
N ARG A 136 -8.34 0.66 17.35
CA ARG A 136 -6.97 0.49 17.86
C ARG A 136 -5.93 1.02 16.87
N ILE A 137 -4.73 1.27 17.39
CA ILE A 137 -3.56 1.60 16.56
C ILE A 137 -2.51 0.50 16.69
N ARG A 138 -1.96 0.08 15.55
CA ARG A 138 -0.87 -0.89 15.45
C ARG A 138 0.27 -0.25 14.66
N GLY A 139 1.50 -0.70 14.91
CA GLY A 139 2.64 -0.17 14.18
C GLY A 139 3.86 -1.06 14.24
N VAL A 140 4.81 -0.74 13.36
CA VAL A 140 6.14 -1.35 13.33
C VAL A 140 7.18 -0.24 13.33
N ALA A 141 7.97 -0.16 14.40
CA ALA A 141 9.15 0.67 14.48
C ALA A 141 10.38 -0.19 14.13
N TYR A 142 10.91 0.00 12.94
CA TYR A 142 12.05 -0.78 12.47
C TYR A 142 13.37 -0.02 12.64
N SER A 143 14.43 -0.78 12.93
CA SER A 143 15.80 -0.26 13.02
C SER A 143 16.79 -1.26 12.41
N VAL A 144 17.61 -0.78 11.48
CA VAL A 144 18.54 -1.59 10.69
C VAL A 144 19.94 -1.04 10.86
N ARG A 145 20.86 -1.87 11.36
CA ARG A 145 22.29 -1.50 11.59
C ARG A 145 22.51 -0.23 12.43
N VAL A 146 21.56 0.12 13.26
CA VAL A 146 21.62 1.21 14.24
C VAL A 146 21.33 0.64 15.64
N SER A 147 21.51 1.45 16.68
CA SER A 147 21.18 1.01 18.05
C SER A 147 19.69 0.64 18.18
N PRO A 148 19.34 -0.47 18.87
CA PRO A 148 17.94 -0.81 19.18
C PRO A 148 17.21 0.32 19.92
N GLN A 149 17.92 1.15 20.68
CA GLN A 149 17.35 2.29 21.39
C GLN A 149 16.68 3.31 20.46
N MET A 150 17.10 3.39 19.18
CA MET A 150 16.43 4.24 18.19
C MET A 150 14.97 3.87 18.01
N GLY A 151 14.68 2.56 17.91
CA GLY A 151 13.29 2.04 17.84
C GLY A 151 12.47 2.41 19.07
N ASN A 152 13.03 2.28 20.27
CA ASN A 152 12.34 2.62 21.51
C ASN A 152 12.02 4.11 21.60
N ARG A 153 12.95 4.99 21.24
CA ARG A 153 12.76 6.45 21.22
C ARG A 153 11.65 6.85 20.24
N ILE A 154 11.59 6.22 19.06
CA ILE A 154 10.50 6.40 18.08
C ILE A 154 9.15 6.01 18.71
N VAL A 155 9.08 4.83 19.32
CA VAL A 155 7.84 4.32 19.94
C VAL A 155 7.36 5.22 21.06
N GLU A 156 8.23 5.63 21.97
CA GLU A 156 7.90 6.52 23.09
C GLU A 156 7.36 7.87 22.60
N SER A 157 8.02 8.47 21.61
CA SER A 157 7.60 9.74 21.04
C SER A 157 6.26 9.65 20.30
N ALA A 158 6.05 8.60 19.51
CA ALA A 158 4.78 8.37 18.83
C ALA A 158 3.63 8.13 19.83
N ARG A 159 3.87 7.32 20.86
CA ARG A 159 2.88 7.06 21.92
C ARG A 159 2.55 8.31 22.72
N GLY A 160 3.51 9.22 22.96
CA GLY A 160 3.27 10.50 23.60
C GLY A 160 2.19 11.34 22.92
N VAL A 161 2.09 11.26 21.59
CA VAL A 161 1.04 11.91 20.81
C VAL A 161 -0.25 11.07 20.78
N LEU A 162 -0.16 9.80 20.47
CA LEU A 162 -1.31 8.94 20.19
C LEU A 162 -2.12 8.58 21.46
N ASN A 163 -1.49 8.52 22.64
CA ASN A 163 -2.16 8.22 23.91
C ASN A 163 -3.22 9.29 24.29
N GLN A 164 -3.11 10.49 23.73
CA GLN A 164 -4.14 11.54 23.90
C GLN A 164 -5.39 11.25 23.07
N PHE A 165 -5.28 10.39 22.07
CA PHE A 165 -6.36 10.05 21.16
C PHE A 165 -7.04 8.72 21.50
N ILE A 166 -6.26 7.65 21.73
CA ILE A 166 -6.79 6.31 22.01
C ILE A 166 -5.81 5.53 22.92
N PRO A 167 -6.32 4.70 23.87
CA PRO A 167 -5.45 3.93 24.76
C PRO A 167 -4.89 2.65 24.13
N ASP A 168 -5.61 2.01 23.20
CA ASP A 168 -5.18 0.74 22.58
C ASP A 168 -4.16 0.97 21.46
N ILE A 169 -2.91 1.16 21.86
CA ILE A 169 -1.77 1.37 20.97
C ILE A 169 -0.72 0.30 21.22
N TYR A 170 -0.39 -0.45 20.17
CA TYR A 170 0.71 -1.41 20.18
C TYR A 170 1.63 -1.20 18.98
N ILE A 171 2.88 -0.82 19.24
CA ILE A 171 3.93 -0.62 18.24
C ILE A 171 5.02 -1.65 18.50
N HIS A 172 5.17 -2.57 17.55
CA HIS A 172 6.22 -3.59 17.60
C HIS A 172 7.56 -2.99 17.19
N THR A 173 8.62 -3.29 17.94
CA THR A 173 9.99 -2.91 17.58
C THR A 173 10.65 -4.06 16.81
N ASP A 174 11.07 -3.78 15.58
CA ASP A 174 11.75 -4.73 14.71
C ASP A 174 13.20 -4.29 14.49
N HIS A 175 14.12 -4.92 15.22
CA HIS A 175 15.55 -4.62 15.13
C HIS A 175 16.28 -5.68 14.31
N MET A 176 16.77 -5.28 13.15
CA MET A 176 17.51 -6.17 12.24
C MET A 176 19.02 -5.88 12.27
N LYS A 177 19.81 -6.93 12.50
CA LYS A 177 21.27 -6.90 12.50
C LYS A 177 21.85 -8.14 11.83
N GLY A 178 23.14 -8.09 11.50
CA GLY A 178 23.87 -9.22 10.92
C GLY A 178 23.32 -9.64 9.54
N ALA A 179 23.10 -10.91 9.33
CA ALA A 179 22.67 -11.48 8.04
C ALA A 179 21.26 -11.06 7.60
N ASN A 180 20.41 -10.65 8.55
CA ASN A 180 19.02 -10.23 8.28
C ASN A 180 18.90 -8.72 8.02
N SER A 181 20.01 -7.97 8.15
CA SER A 181 20.08 -6.56 7.81
C SER A 181 20.69 -6.37 6.44
N GLY A 182 20.21 -5.36 5.73
CA GLY A 182 20.81 -4.92 4.48
C GLY A 182 22.16 -4.24 4.66
N LYS A 183 22.56 -3.46 3.66
CA LYS A 183 23.91 -2.84 3.61
C LYS A 183 23.98 -1.48 4.30
N SER A 184 22.87 -0.74 4.38
CA SER A 184 22.83 0.63 4.92
C SER A 184 22.11 0.70 6.26
N PRO A 185 22.54 1.63 7.17
CA PRO A 185 21.81 1.91 8.39
C PRO A 185 20.54 2.72 8.11
N GLY A 186 19.55 2.59 8.99
CA GLY A 186 18.33 3.39 8.94
C GLY A 186 17.30 2.93 9.95
N PHE A 187 16.26 3.72 10.11
CA PHE A 187 15.14 3.44 11.01
C PHE A 187 13.89 4.12 10.48
N GLY A 188 12.74 3.71 10.99
CA GLY A 188 11.48 4.31 10.61
C GLY A 188 10.31 3.73 11.37
N LEU A 189 9.12 4.22 11.03
CA LEU A 189 7.87 3.88 11.68
C LEU A 189 6.77 3.77 10.65
N THR A 190 6.02 2.69 10.71
CA THR A 190 4.73 2.52 10.03
C THR A 190 3.65 2.40 11.09
N LEU A 191 2.63 3.22 11.01
CA LEU A 191 1.47 3.23 11.90
C LEU A 191 0.19 2.92 11.11
N VAL A 192 -0.71 2.17 11.72
CA VAL A 192 -1.99 1.78 11.12
C VAL A 192 -3.09 1.91 12.17
N ALA A 193 -4.09 2.71 11.88
CA ALA A 193 -5.33 2.79 12.63
C ALA A 193 -6.36 1.84 12.02
N GLU A 194 -6.86 0.90 12.83
CA GLU A 194 -7.92 -0.04 12.48
C GLU A 194 -9.25 0.46 13.04
N THR A 195 -10.28 0.44 12.24
CA THR A 195 -11.63 0.82 12.65
C THR A 195 -12.46 -0.38 13.08
N LEU A 196 -13.62 -0.13 13.71
CA LEU A 196 -14.58 -1.19 14.08
C LEU A 196 -15.12 -1.94 12.85
N GLU A 197 -15.25 -1.26 11.70
CA GLU A 197 -15.71 -1.83 10.45
C GLU A 197 -14.56 -2.48 9.64
N GLY A 198 -13.38 -2.61 10.25
CA GLY A 198 -12.22 -3.24 9.62
C GLY A 198 -11.68 -2.45 8.43
N CYS A 199 -11.71 -1.12 8.51
CA CYS A 199 -11.00 -0.24 7.61
C CYS A 199 -9.62 0.07 8.20
N PHE A 200 -8.66 0.38 7.34
CA PHE A 200 -7.27 0.61 7.73
C PHE A 200 -6.81 1.94 7.16
N LEU A 201 -6.32 2.81 8.03
CA LEU A 201 -5.73 4.10 7.70
C LEU A 201 -4.28 4.09 8.17
N SER A 202 -3.35 4.55 7.36
CA SER A 202 -1.93 4.43 7.66
C SER A 202 -1.14 5.71 7.46
N ALA A 203 -0.05 5.80 8.20
CA ALA A 203 1.02 6.76 7.98
C ALA A 203 2.37 6.09 8.18
N GLU A 204 3.37 6.57 7.48
CA GLU A 204 4.72 6.05 7.56
C GLU A 204 5.76 7.16 7.41
N MET A 205 6.88 6.96 8.07
CA MET A 205 8.07 7.81 7.91
C MET A 205 9.34 6.97 8.02
N SER A 206 10.32 7.28 7.19
CA SER A 206 11.65 6.68 7.20
C SER A 206 12.70 7.74 7.49
N SER A 207 13.81 7.33 8.10
CA SER A 207 14.96 8.21 8.28
C SER A 207 15.54 8.64 6.93
N THR A 208 16.12 9.83 6.86
CA THR A 208 16.86 10.29 5.69
C THR A 208 17.98 9.29 5.36
N PRO A 209 18.09 8.84 4.08
CA PRO A 209 19.16 7.94 3.67
C PRO A 209 20.53 8.56 3.91
N GLN A 210 21.52 7.76 4.26
CA GLN A 210 22.89 8.22 4.51
C GLN A 210 23.44 8.98 3.28
N GLY A 211 23.89 10.21 3.51
CA GLY A 211 24.43 11.09 2.45
C GLY A 211 23.42 11.87 1.63
N GLN A 212 22.12 11.82 1.97
CA GLN A 212 21.03 12.48 1.23
C GLN A 212 20.28 13.56 2.05
N GLY A 213 20.97 14.34 2.84
CA GLY A 213 20.37 15.43 3.62
C GLY A 213 20.62 15.34 5.13
N ASP A 214 19.91 16.16 5.88
CA ASP A 214 20.09 16.25 7.33
C ASP A 214 19.52 15.02 8.05
N PRO A 215 20.23 14.51 9.09
CA PRO A 215 19.74 13.40 9.90
C PRO A 215 18.45 13.77 10.64
N VAL A 216 17.47 12.88 10.60
CA VAL A 216 16.23 13.03 11.37
C VAL A 216 16.41 12.43 12.76
N LEU A 217 15.95 13.13 13.80
CA LEU A 217 15.92 12.59 15.15
C LEU A 217 14.81 11.54 15.30
N PRO A 218 15.05 10.41 15.99
CA PRO A 218 14.03 9.38 16.21
C PRO A 218 12.74 9.91 16.84
N GLU A 219 12.88 10.84 17.80
CA GLU A 219 11.73 11.46 18.47
C GLU A 219 10.87 12.31 17.52
N ASP A 220 11.52 13.07 16.65
CA ASP A 220 10.80 13.90 15.66
C ASP A 220 10.13 13.03 14.61
N LEU A 221 10.80 11.96 14.17
CA LEU A 221 10.21 10.99 13.26
C LEU A 221 8.96 10.34 13.87
N GLY A 222 9.06 9.85 15.11
CA GLY A 222 7.93 9.25 15.82
C GLY A 222 6.76 10.20 16.01
N ARG A 223 7.04 11.42 16.46
CA ARG A 223 6.04 12.49 16.66
C ARG A 223 5.35 12.88 15.36
N ASN A 224 6.11 13.08 14.30
CA ASN A 224 5.58 13.50 13.01
C ASN A 224 4.78 12.39 12.33
N CYS A 225 5.24 11.14 12.38
CA CYS A 225 4.49 10.00 11.87
C CYS A 225 3.14 9.82 12.60
N ALA A 226 3.12 10.01 13.92
CA ALA A 226 1.87 10.00 14.71
C ALA A 226 0.90 11.11 14.29
N LYS A 227 1.40 12.32 14.04
CA LYS A 227 0.58 13.44 13.55
C LYS A 227 0.01 13.16 12.16
N LEU A 228 0.83 12.60 11.25
CA LEU A 228 0.36 12.19 9.91
C LEU A 228 -0.75 11.14 10.00
N LEU A 229 -0.63 10.17 10.92
CA LEU A 229 -1.71 9.20 11.13
C LEU A 229 -3.00 9.88 11.61
N LEU A 230 -2.92 10.81 12.57
CA LEU A 230 -4.09 11.55 13.06
C LEU A 230 -4.71 12.41 11.96
N GLU A 231 -3.90 12.95 11.05
CA GLU A 231 -4.40 13.67 9.87
C GLU A 231 -5.17 12.74 8.93
N GLU A 232 -4.66 11.53 8.64
CA GLU A 232 -5.39 10.53 7.86
C GLU A 232 -6.68 10.08 8.56
N VAL A 233 -6.67 9.92 9.88
CA VAL A 233 -7.88 9.63 10.66
C VAL A 233 -8.89 10.76 10.56
N TYR A 234 -8.45 12.02 10.58
CA TYR A 234 -9.31 13.18 10.40
C TYR A 234 -9.90 13.24 8.99
N ARG A 235 -9.11 13.00 7.95
CA ARG A 235 -9.59 12.86 6.56
C ARG A 235 -10.61 11.73 6.47
N GLY A 236 -10.32 10.60 7.12
CA GLY A 236 -11.19 9.44 7.26
C GLY A 236 -11.54 8.75 5.95
N GLY A 237 -12.69 8.11 5.93
CA GLY A 237 -13.09 7.20 4.86
C GLY A 237 -12.72 5.75 5.18
N CYS A 238 -13.06 4.84 4.28
CA CYS A 238 -12.80 3.39 4.46
C CYS A 238 -11.41 2.97 3.97
N VAL A 239 -10.71 3.87 3.29
CA VAL A 239 -9.39 3.64 2.69
C VAL A 239 -8.56 4.91 2.86
N ASP A 240 -7.29 4.78 3.20
CA ASP A 240 -6.37 5.91 3.31
C ASP A 240 -6.09 6.58 1.96
N SER A 241 -5.55 7.79 2.00
CA SER A 241 -5.34 8.63 0.80
C SER A 241 -4.46 7.96 -0.26
N SER A 242 -3.56 7.07 0.13
CA SER A 242 -2.61 6.41 -0.77
C SER A 242 -3.16 5.15 -1.43
N ASN A 243 -4.19 4.53 -0.86
CA ASN A 243 -4.81 3.32 -1.41
C ASN A 243 -6.11 3.60 -2.19
N GLN A 244 -6.50 4.89 -2.32
CA GLN A 244 -7.72 5.29 -3.04
C GLN A 244 -7.73 4.77 -4.48
N SER A 245 -6.65 4.96 -5.23
CA SER A 245 -6.53 4.55 -6.64
C SER A 245 -6.65 3.04 -6.82
N LEU A 246 -6.01 2.25 -5.96
CA LEU A 246 -6.12 0.78 -5.99
C LEU A 246 -7.56 0.33 -5.74
N ALA A 247 -8.23 0.91 -4.74
CA ALA A 247 -9.62 0.57 -4.43
C ALA A 247 -10.56 0.90 -5.60
N LEU A 248 -10.40 2.08 -6.22
CA LEU A 248 -11.18 2.51 -7.39
C LEU A 248 -10.93 1.62 -8.61
N LEU A 249 -9.69 1.18 -8.83
CA LEU A 249 -9.37 0.21 -9.89
C LEU A 249 -10.07 -1.13 -9.65
N LEU A 250 -10.01 -1.66 -8.43
CA LEU A 250 -10.67 -2.92 -8.10
C LEU A 250 -12.20 -2.82 -8.21
N MET A 251 -12.82 -1.69 -7.85
CA MET A 251 -14.24 -1.43 -8.11
C MET A 251 -14.55 -1.43 -9.61
N THR A 252 -13.71 -0.80 -10.42
CA THR A 252 -13.85 -0.74 -11.89
C THR A 252 -13.78 -2.14 -12.50
N LEU A 253 -12.83 -2.97 -12.09
CA LEU A 253 -12.66 -4.34 -12.59
C LEU A 253 -13.66 -5.34 -11.99
N GLY A 254 -14.43 -4.92 -11.00
CA GLY A 254 -15.42 -5.74 -10.31
C GLY A 254 -16.50 -6.30 -11.24
N GLN A 255 -17.29 -7.24 -10.72
CA GLN A 255 -18.47 -7.77 -11.41
C GLN A 255 -19.42 -6.63 -11.79
N GLN A 256 -20.29 -6.87 -12.79
CA GLN A 256 -21.33 -5.92 -13.24
C GLN A 256 -22.42 -5.76 -12.17
N ASP A 257 -22.02 -5.19 -11.06
CA ASP A 257 -22.84 -4.90 -9.90
C ASP A 257 -22.36 -3.59 -9.26
N VAL A 258 -23.23 -2.99 -8.42
CA VAL A 258 -22.97 -1.69 -7.81
C VAL A 258 -21.94 -1.83 -6.69
N SER A 259 -20.83 -1.13 -6.81
CA SER A 259 -19.86 -0.92 -5.73
C SER A 259 -19.99 0.48 -5.16
N LYS A 260 -19.87 0.61 -3.83
CA LYS A 260 -19.87 1.89 -3.10
C LYS A 260 -18.67 1.94 -2.16
N LEU A 261 -17.99 3.07 -2.14
CA LEU A 261 -16.81 3.29 -1.31
C LEU A 261 -16.81 4.71 -0.76
N LEU A 262 -16.76 4.83 0.56
CA LEU A 262 -16.59 6.11 1.25
C LEU A 262 -15.09 6.41 1.38
N LEU A 263 -14.67 7.53 0.83
CA LEU A 263 -13.30 8.03 0.87
C LEU A 263 -13.22 9.35 1.64
N GLY A 264 -12.05 9.67 2.13
CA GLY A 264 -11.70 11.04 2.50
C GLY A 264 -11.56 11.93 1.24
N PRO A 265 -11.08 13.16 1.37
CA PRO A 265 -10.81 14.04 0.24
C PRO A 265 -9.92 13.34 -0.79
N LEU A 266 -10.26 13.48 -2.07
CA LEU A 266 -9.50 12.86 -3.16
C LEU A 266 -8.14 13.55 -3.30
N SER A 267 -7.07 12.75 -3.37
CA SER A 267 -5.74 13.27 -3.66
C SER A 267 -5.62 13.72 -5.15
N PRO A 268 -4.72 14.64 -5.48
CA PRO A 268 -4.45 14.99 -6.89
C PRO A 268 -4.14 13.77 -7.76
N TYR A 269 -3.36 12.82 -7.21
CA TYR A 269 -3.08 11.54 -7.87
C TYR A 269 -4.35 10.74 -8.15
N THR A 270 -5.26 10.64 -7.19
CA THR A 270 -6.53 9.93 -7.35
C THR A 270 -7.41 10.57 -8.42
N ILE A 271 -7.42 11.91 -8.51
CA ILE A 271 -8.17 12.63 -9.53
C ILE A 271 -7.65 12.31 -10.94
N GLU A 272 -6.33 12.34 -11.14
CA GLU A 272 -5.72 11.94 -12.42
C GLU A 272 -5.99 10.47 -12.74
N PHE A 273 -5.92 9.59 -11.74
CA PHE A 273 -6.21 8.17 -11.91
C PHE A 273 -7.66 7.92 -12.36
N LEU A 274 -8.63 8.67 -11.83
CA LEU A 274 -10.03 8.61 -12.26
C LEU A 274 -10.20 9.04 -13.73
N ARG A 275 -9.42 10.02 -14.20
CA ARG A 275 -9.39 10.40 -15.63
C ARG A 275 -8.89 9.26 -16.49
N HIS A 276 -7.82 8.58 -16.07
CA HIS A 276 -7.32 7.39 -16.77
C HIS A 276 -8.34 6.24 -16.76
N ILE A 277 -9.01 5.97 -15.63
CA ILE A 277 -10.09 4.96 -15.58
C ILE A 277 -11.19 5.29 -16.59
N ARG A 278 -11.63 6.54 -16.66
CA ARG A 278 -12.62 6.98 -17.65
C ARG A 278 -12.14 6.73 -19.09
N ASP A 279 -10.90 7.10 -19.38
CA ASP A 279 -10.36 7.05 -20.74
C ASP A 279 -10.13 5.60 -21.22
N PHE A 280 -9.70 4.69 -20.33
CA PHE A 280 -9.42 3.30 -20.67
C PHE A 280 -10.64 2.37 -20.56
N PHE A 281 -11.48 2.56 -19.55
CA PHE A 281 -12.60 1.66 -19.25
C PHE A 281 -13.98 2.25 -19.59
N GLN A 282 -14.03 3.53 -19.96
CA GLN A 282 -15.28 4.27 -20.22
C GLN A 282 -16.26 4.25 -19.02
N ILE A 283 -15.71 4.12 -17.80
CA ILE A 283 -16.47 4.15 -16.55
C ILE A 283 -16.41 5.54 -15.94
N MET A 284 -17.58 6.01 -15.52
CA MET A 284 -17.73 7.22 -14.72
C MET A 284 -18.25 6.86 -13.33
N PHE A 285 -17.57 7.39 -12.31
CA PHE A 285 -18.04 7.29 -10.93
C PHE A 285 -19.08 8.37 -10.63
N LYS A 286 -20.19 7.98 -9.97
CA LYS A 286 -21.03 8.95 -9.29
C LYS A 286 -20.32 9.38 -8.03
N ILE A 287 -20.12 10.69 -7.86
CA ILE A 287 -19.38 11.31 -6.75
C ILE A 287 -20.37 12.11 -5.92
N GLU A 288 -20.52 11.77 -4.65
CA GLU A 288 -21.43 12.45 -3.72
C GLU A 288 -20.65 12.90 -2.49
N VAL A 289 -20.65 14.20 -2.21
CA VAL A 289 -20.03 14.74 -0.99
C VAL A 289 -20.91 14.41 0.20
N ARG A 290 -20.32 13.85 1.24
CA ARG A 290 -20.92 13.50 2.53
C ARG A 290 -20.32 14.38 3.62
N LYS A 291 -21.07 15.35 4.09
CA LYS A 291 -20.68 16.16 5.24
C LYS A 291 -21.01 15.41 6.52
N PRO A 292 -20.07 15.28 7.47
CA PRO A 292 -20.38 14.70 8.77
C PRO A 292 -21.40 15.57 9.49
N LEU A 293 -22.32 14.97 10.22
CA LEU A 293 -23.21 15.69 11.12
C LEU A 293 -22.36 16.26 12.28
N GLU A 294 -22.70 17.46 12.76
CA GLU A 294 -21.94 18.16 13.82
C GLU A 294 -21.77 17.29 15.08
N ASP A 295 -22.79 16.49 15.42
CA ASP A 295 -22.75 15.58 16.56
C ASP A 295 -21.91 14.32 16.38
N GLU A 296 -21.53 13.97 15.15
CA GLU A 296 -20.86 12.69 14.86
C GLU A 296 -19.37 12.70 15.18
N ARG A 297 -18.70 13.86 15.22
CA ARG A 297 -17.24 14.01 15.42
C ARG A 297 -16.40 13.08 14.55
N LYS A 298 -16.82 12.84 13.29
CA LYS A 298 -16.17 11.91 12.33
C LYS A 298 -15.14 12.59 11.42
N GLY A 299 -14.57 13.70 11.81
CA GLY A 299 -13.54 14.42 11.05
C GLY A 299 -14.09 15.24 9.88
N GLY A 300 -13.31 15.40 8.80
CA GLY A 300 -13.64 16.25 7.66
C GLY A 300 -14.69 15.67 6.70
N ASP A 301 -14.98 16.41 5.63
CA ASP A 301 -15.88 15.97 4.56
C ASP A 301 -15.40 14.68 3.90
N LYS A 302 -16.34 13.84 3.51
CA LYS A 302 -16.12 12.56 2.86
C LYS A 302 -16.68 12.58 1.44
N VAL A 303 -16.24 11.66 0.62
CA VAL A 303 -16.72 11.48 -0.74
C VAL A 303 -17.21 10.04 -0.91
N LEU A 304 -18.49 9.86 -1.21
CA LEU A 304 -19.03 8.55 -1.57
C LEU A 304 -18.88 8.34 -3.07
N MET A 305 -18.09 7.33 -3.42
CA MET A 305 -17.84 6.91 -4.78
C MET A 305 -18.75 5.73 -5.12
N THR A 306 -19.49 5.80 -6.22
CA THR A 306 -20.37 4.71 -6.67
C THR A 306 -20.08 4.41 -8.14
N CYS A 307 -19.90 3.14 -8.48
CA CYS A 307 -19.80 2.69 -9.87
C CYS A 307 -20.40 1.29 -10.06
N VAL A 308 -20.66 0.93 -11.31
CA VAL A 308 -20.91 -0.44 -11.74
C VAL A 308 -19.64 -0.96 -12.40
N GLY A 309 -19.13 -2.11 -11.97
CA GLY A 309 -17.91 -2.68 -12.53
C GLY A 309 -18.08 -3.12 -13.99
N VAL A 310 -16.96 -3.20 -14.74
CA VAL A 310 -16.93 -3.67 -16.14
C VAL A 310 -17.21 -5.18 -16.26
N GLY A 311 -17.20 -5.91 -15.15
CA GLY A 311 -17.37 -7.37 -15.17
C GLY A 311 -16.14 -8.10 -15.70
N TYR A 312 -14.93 -7.59 -15.38
CA TYR A 312 -13.70 -8.22 -15.84
C TYR A 312 -13.59 -9.66 -15.34
N SER A 313 -13.36 -10.58 -16.25
CA SER A 313 -13.11 -11.99 -15.96
C SER A 313 -11.73 -12.40 -16.43
N ASN A 314 -10.95 -13.02 -15.53
CA ASN A 314 -9.62 -13.52 -15.86
C ASN A 314 -9.72 -14.76 -16.78
N LEU A 315 -9.54 -14.54 -18.06
CA LEU A 315 -9.55 -15.59 -19.08
C LEU A 315 -8.30 -16.49 -19.05
N ASN A 316 -7.23 -16.04 -18.38
CA ASN A 316 -5.99 -16.81 -18.24
C ASN A 316 -6.12 -17.95 -17.23
N LYS A 317 -7.08 -17.86 -16.31
CA LYS A 317 -7.36 -18.93 -15.35
C LYS A 317 -8.02 -20.11 -16.06
N SER A 318 -7.29 -21.22 -16.20
CA SER A 318 -7.89 -22.47 -16.68
C SER A 318 -9.05 -22.87 -15.75
N LEU A 319 -10.22 -23.10 -16.34
CA LEU A 319 -11.33 -23.74 -15.66
C LEU A 319 -10.85 -25.18 -15.32
N LYS A 320 -10.65 -25.46 -14.04
CA LYS A 320 -10.65 -26.83 -13.53
C LYS A 320 -12.02 -27.17 -13.00
#